data_7e7f77f70b5bd6cc3542c58c88e0ca89
#
_entry.id   7e7f77f70b5bd6cc3542c58c88e0ca89
#
_cell.length_a   1.000
_cell.length_b   1.000
_cell.length_c   1.000
_cell.angle_alpha   90.00
_cell.angle_beta   90.00
_cell.angle_gamma   90.00
#
_symmetry.space_group_name_H-M   'P 1'
#
loop_
_entity.id
_entity.type
_entity.pdbx_description
1 polymer ?
#
loop_
_entity_poly.entity_id
_entity_poly.type
_entity_poly.pdbx_seq_one_letter_code
_entity_poly.pdbx_strand_id
1 'polypeptide(L)'
;MKFSEMTYTRPDAESTKQHLAALTEQLKAAKSYEEARKVFLAQQEQAKHISTASTLASVRHSIDTRDSFYDAEEKFWNSFFPELEEYNQAWTAAMLESPFRAEFAAEFGDLMFVNAEIARKTFSPEIIPEMQQENELTQEYEKLLASAQIPFEGKVYTLSQLSPFKTCADDEKRLAAWKAEGQWYKDNQAKFDELYDKLVKLRDAMGKKLGYEGYTTLGYYRMCRNCYTKEDVEKFRAAVVKYLVPVADKVYREQAKRLGKSYPMSFADNALEFRSGNPRPVGTPDEILAQGMKFYSELSPETKEFFKTMLDNELLDVLSTEGKQAGGYCTSIMDYEVPFIFANFNGTQHDVEVVTHEA
;
A
#
# COMPACT_ATOMS: atom_id res chain seq x y z
N MET A 1 7.17 -22.33 -6.12
CA MET A 1 7.65 -22.33 -4.70
C MET A 1 6.59 -21.66 -3.87
N LYS A 2 6.21 -22.26 -2.78
CA LYS A 2 5.18 -21.69 -1.88
C LYS A 2 5.73 -20.51 -1.09
N PHE A 3 4.87 -19.55 -0.76
CA PHE A 3 5.26 -18.38 0.06
C PHE A 3 5.87 -18.78 1.41
N SER A 4 5.32 -19.83 2.03
CA SER A 4 5.85 -20.40 3.28
C SER A 4 7.27 -20.96 3.17
N GLU A 5 7.72 -21.35 1.97
CA GLU A 5 9.06 -21.89 1.68
C GLU A 5 10.09 -20.82 1.31
N MET A 6 9.65 -19.59 1.02
CA MET A 6 10.53 -18.48 0.65
C MET A 6 11.38 -18.06 1.84
N THR A 7 12.70 -18.07 1.68
CA THR A 7 13.63 -17.74 2.77
C THR A 7 13.84 -16.25 2.87
N TYR A 8 13.60 -15.69 4.06
CA TYR A 8 14.01 -14.34 4.39
C TYR A 8 15.47 -14.32 4.87
N THR A 9 16.24 -13.39 4.32
CA THR A 9 17.60 -13.12 4.80
C THR A 9 17.79 -11.62 4.87
N ARG A 10 18.10 -11.08 6.06
CA ARG A 10 18.44 -9.68 6.25
C ARG A 10 19.74 -9.36 5.50
N PRO A 11 19.77 -8.37 4.60
CA PRO A 11 21.03 -7.96 3.97
C PRO A 11 21.96 -7.30 5.00
N ASP A 12 23.27 -7.43 4.78
CA ASP A 12 24.23 -6.63 5.49
C ASP A 12 24.19 -5.19 4.98
N ALA A 13 23.82 -4.26 5.86
CA ALA A 13 23.56 -2.87 5.51
C ALA A 13 24.80 -2.17 4.93
N GLU A 14 25.96 -2.35 5.54
CA GLU A 14 27.20 -1.69 5.11
C GLU A 14 27.71 -2.27 3.78
N SER A 15 27.69 -3.59 3.65
CA SER A 15 28.04 -4.26 2.40
C SER A 15 27.12 -3.83 1.25
N THR A 16 25.83 -3.67 1.51
CA THR A 16 24.84 -3.22 0.51
C THR A 16 25.14 -1.80 0.03
N LYS A 17 25.38 -0.87 0.94
CA LYS A 17 25.76 0.51 0.64
C LYS A 17 27.07 0.59 -0.16
N GLN A 18 28.10 -0.14 0.28
CA GLN A 18 29.40 -0.20 -0.40
C GLN A 18 29.28 -0.77 -1.81
N HIS A 19 28.48 -1.81 -2.00
CA HIS A 19 28.25 -2.39 -3.32
C HIS A 19 27.57 -1.39 -4.25
N LEU A 20 26.51 -0.71 -3.81
CA LEU A 20 25.83 0.31 -4.61
C LEU A 20 26.75 1.50 -4.94
N ALA A 21 27.59 1.93 -3.99
CA ALA A 21 28.61 2.95 -4.25
C ALA A 21 29.63 2.49 -5.30
N ALA A 22 30.10 1.23 -5.22
CA ALA A 22 31.02 0.68 -6.20
C ALA A 22 30.41 0.59 -7.61
N LEU A 23 29.16 0.17 -7.73
CA LEU A 23 28.42 0.15 -9.00
C LEU A 23 28.24 1.57 -9.56
N THR A 24 28.00 2.55 -8.72
CA THR A 24 27.91 3.97 -9.12
C THR A 24 29.22 4.45 -9.75
N GLU A 25 30.35 4.16 -9.13
CA GLU A 25 31.66 4.53 -9.67
C GLU A 25 32.01 3.76 -10.96
N GLN A 26 31.62 2.48 -11.05
CA GLN A 26 31.77 1.71 -12.28
C GLN A 26 30.93 2.30 -13.42
N LEU A 27 29.70 2.73 -13.17
CA LEU A 27 28.86 3.38 -14.17
C LEU A 27 29.50 4.68 -14.70
N LYS A 28 30.02 5.51 -13.80
CA LYS A 28 30.74 6.75 -14.17
C LYS A 28 32.00 6.50 -15.00
N ALA A 29 32.68 5.38 -14.74
CA ALA A 29 33.91 5.00 -15.39
C ALA A 29 33.72 4.27 -16.76
N ALA A 30 32.51 3.85 -17.09
CA ALA A 30 32.20 3.08 -18.28
C ALA A 30 32.62 3.84 -19.55
N LYS A 31 33.22 3.09 -20.49
CA LYS A 31 33.76 3.66 -21.77
C LYS A 31 32.83 3.38 -22.95
N SER A 32 31.85 2.50 -22.80
CA SER A 32 30.88 2.14 -23.82
C SER A 32 29.50 1.92 -23.18
N TYR A 33 28.47 1.98 -24.02
CA TYR A 33 27.10 1.63 -23.57
C TYR A 33 27.04 0.19 -23.07
N GLU A 34 27.72 -0.73 -23.68
CA GLU A 34 27.76 -2.13 -23.30
C GLU A 34 28.32 -2.31 -21.88
N GLU A 35 29.39 -1.62 -21.52
CA GLU A 35 29.94 -1.61 -20.16
C GLU A 35 28.95 -0.97 -19.18
N ALA A 36 28.37 0.19 -19.51
CA ALA A 36 27.39 0.88 -18.67
C ALA A 36 26.14 0.03 -18.46
N ARG A 37 25.64 -0.62 -19.51
CA ARG A 37 24.49 -1.55 -19.46
C ARG A 37 24.73 -2.73 -18.52
N LYS A 38 25.92 -3.32 -18.56
CA LYS A 38 26.29 -4.41 -17.65
C LYS A 38 26.23 -3.97 -16.18
N VAL A 39 26.75 -2.78 -15.89
CA VAL A 39 26.70 -2.21 -14.53
C VAL A 39 25.25 -1.90 -14.11
N PHE A 40 24.46 -1.34 -15.02
CA PHE A 40 23.03 -1.09 -14.78
C PHE A 40 22.27 -2.39 -14.42
N LEU A 41 22.46 -3.45 -15.19
CA LEU A 41 21.82 -4.73 -14.91
C LEU A 41 22.27 -5.34 -13.56
N ALA A 42 23.54 -5.16 -13.19
CA ALA A 42 24.03 -5.60 -11.88
C ALA A 42 23.38 -4.82 -10.72
N GLN A 43 23.15 -3.52 -10.90
CA GLN A 43 22.42 -2.71 -9.94
C GLN A 43 20.93 -3.12 -9.84
N GLN A 44 20.29 -3.41 -10.98
CA GLN A 44 18.90 -3.92 -10.97
C GLN A 44 18.80 -5.25 -10.24
N GLU A 45 19.77 -6.14 -10.37
CA GLU A 45 19.79 -7.41 -9.64
C GLU A 45 19.97 -7.20 -8.14
N GLN A 46 20.84 -6.29 -7.70
CA GLN A 46 20.95 -5.91 -6.30
C GLN A 46 19.64 -5.32 -5.75
N ALA A 47 19.01 -4.42 -6.51
CA ALA A 47 17.74 -3.81 -6.12
C ALA A 47 16.62 -4.86 -5.99
N LYS A 48 16.60 -5.84 -6.89
CA LYS A 48 15.67 -6.98 -6.87
C LYS A 48 15.80 -7.81 -5.59
N HIS A 49 17.03 -8.16 -5.18
CA HIS A 49 17.29 -8.89 -3.93
C HIS A 49 16.88 -8.09 -2.68
N ILE A 50 17.20 -6.80 -2.63
CA ILE A 50 16.81 -5.93 -1.52
C ILE A 50 15.28 -5.82 -1.45
N SER A 51 14.61 -5.60 -2.58
CA SER A 51 13.16 -5.55 -2.67
C SER A 51 12.51 -6.85 -2.18
N THR A 52 13.03 -8.01 -2.59
CA THR A 52 12.53 -9.31 -2.15
C THR A 52 12.65 -9.47 -0.64
N ALA A 53 13.81 -9.17 -0.07
CA ALA A 53 14.02 -9.29 1.37
C ALA A 53 13.07 -8.37 2.15
N SER A 54 12.96 -7.10 1.75
CA SER A 54 12.06 -6.16 2.43
C SER A 54 10.59 -6.57 2.29
N THR A 55 10.16 -7.00 1.10
CA THR A 55 8.77 -7.45 0.87
C THR A 55 8.43 -8.67 1.73
N LEU A 56 9.33 -9.68 1.81
CA LEU A 56 9.09 -10.86 2.65
C LEU A 56 8.96 -10.49 4.14
N ALA A 57 9.79 -9.56 4.64
CA ALA A 57 9.69 -9.09 6.01
C ALA A 57 8.37 -8.35 6.25
N SER A 58 8.04 -7.39 5.39
CA SER A 58 6.86 -6.53 5.51
C SER A 58 5.56 -7.34 5.38
N VAL A 59 5.45 -8.24 4.41
CA VAL A 59 4.27 -9.12 4.26
C VAL A 59 4.06 -9.97 5.50
N ARG A 60 5.12 -10.61 6.02
CA ARG A 60 5.01 -11.46 7.22
C ARG A 60 4.70 -10.66 8.48
N HIS A 61 5.25 -9.45 8.61
CA HIS A 61 4.86 -8.53 9.67
C HIS A 61 3.37 -8.10 9.53
N SER A 62 2.90 -7.81 8.32
CA SER A 62 1.49 -7.46 8.08
C SER A 62 0.53 -8.60 8.44
N ILE A 63 0.91 -9.87 8.22
CA ILE A 63 0.11 -11.05 8.57
C ILE A 63 -0.05 -11.19 10.09
N ASP A 64 0.99 -10.92 10.87
CA ASP A 64 0.90 -10.80 12.35
C ASP A 64 1.85 -9.73 12.87
N THR A 65 1.30 -8.55 13.15
CA THR A 65 2.05 -7.40 13.68
C THR A 65 2.61 -7.62 15.10
N ARG A 66 2.26 -8.74 15.74
CA ARG A 66 2.75 -9.14 17.08
C ARG A 66 3.96 -10.08 17.01
N ASP A 67 4.31 -10.57 15.80
CA ASP A 67 5.51 -11.39 15.64
C ASP A 67 6.75 -10.55 15.93
N SER A 68 7.44 -10.89 17.03
CA SER A 68 8.58 -10.11 17.51
C SER A 68 9.79 -10.14 16.58
N PHE A 69 9.96 -11.20 15.77
CA PHE A 69 11.01 -11.28 14.78
C PHE A 69 10.73 -10.32 13.62
N TYR A 70 9.57 -10.41 13.00
CA TYR A 70 9.23 -9.53 11.88
C TYR A 70 8.99 -8.08 12.30
N ASP A 71 8.59 -7.81 13.55
CA ASP A 71 8.58 -6.46 14.12
C ASP A 71 10.00 -5.86 14.23
N ALA A 72 10.99 -6.67 14.58
CA ALA A 72 12.38 -6.23 14.61
C ALA A 72 12.97 -6.04 13.19
N GLU A 73 12.55 -6.87 12.23
CA GLU A 73 12.95 -6.72 10.83
C GLU A 73 12.33 -5.45 10.20
N GLU A 74 11.06 -5.17 10.47
CA GLU A 74 10.40 -3.93 10.01
C GLU A 74 11.12 -2.67 10.54
N LYS A 75 11.51 -2.67 11.81
CA LYS A 75 12.32 -1.58 12.39
C LYS A 75 13.68 -1.42 11.71
N PHE A 76 14.32 -2.54 11.35
CA PHE A 76 15.56 -2.49 10.57
C PHE A 76 15.32 -1.81 9.21
N TRP A 77 14.30 -2.21 8.46
CA TRP A 77 13.98 -1.64 7.16
C TRP A 77 13.58 -0.16 7.25
N ASN A 78 12.82 0.22 8.27
CA ASN A 78 12.44 1.60 8.54
C ASN A 78 13.63 2.54 8.74
N SER A 79 14.71 2.03 9.32
CA SER A 79 15.96 2.79 9.49
C SER A 79 16.87 2.70 8.26
N PHE A 80 16.98 1.52 7.66
CA PHE A 80 17.92 1.24 6.59
C PHE A 80 17.57 1.93 5.27
N PHE A 81 16.30 1.92 4.85
CA PHE A 81 15.92 2.54 3.59
C PHE A 81 16.23 4.03 3.49
N PRO A 82 15.95 4.87 4.50
CA PRO A 82 16.37 6.27 4.47
C PRO A 82 17.89 6.47 4.35
N GLU A 83 18.69 5.59 4.96
CA GLU A 83 20.15 5.64 4.83
C GLU A 83 20.62 5.17 3.43
N LEU A 84 19.99 4.14 2.87
CA LEU A 84 20.29 3.63 1.53
C LEU A 84 19.93 4.65 0.45
N GLU A 85 18.96 5.53 0.73
CA GLU A 85 18.49 6.52 -0.24
C GLU A 85 19.59 7.51 -0.64
N GLU A 86 20.54 7.82 0.21
CA GLU A 86 21.71 8.64 -0.15
C GLU A 86 22.50 8.01 -1.30
N TYR A 87 22.68 6.70 -1.26
CA TYR A 87 23.38 5.92 -2.29
C TYR A 87 22.54 5.78 -3.56
N ASN A 88 21.23 5.61 -3.44
CA ASN A 88 20.30 5.62 -4.56
C ASN A 88 20.29 6.96 -5.29
N GLN A 89 20.39 8.07 -4.56
CA GLN A 89 20.48 9.41 -5.15
C GLN A 89 21.81 9.63 -5.89
N ALA A 90 22.92 9.08 -5.39
CA ALA A 90 24.19 9.11 -6.07
C ALA A 90 24.18 8.29 -7.39
N TRP A 91 23.56 7.10 -7.36
CA TRP A 91 23.29 6.27 -8.54
C TRP A 91 22.40 7.00 -9.55
N THR A 92 21.29 7.55 -9.08
CA THR A 92 20.33 8.32 -9.91
C THR A 92 21.02 9.49 -10.60
N ALA A 93 21.89 10.22 -9.89
CA ALA A 93 22.70 11.30 -10.48
C ALA A 93 23.63 10.78 -11.59
N ALA A 94 24.34 9.67 -11.32
CA ALA A 94 25.25 9.07 -12.31
C ALA A 94 24.49 8.59 -13.57
N MET A 95 23.28 8.04 -13.41
CA MET A 95 22.43 7.66 -14.55
C MET A 95 21.98 8.87 -15.38
N LEU A 96 21.54 9.95 -14.73
CA LEU A 96 21.09 11.18 -15.40
C LEU A 96 22.23 11.89 -16.14
N GLU A 97 23.45 11.82 -15.61
CA GLU A 97 24.65 12.43 -16.16
C GLU A 97 25.40 11.49 -17.12
N SER A 98 24.94 10.27 -17.30
CA SER A 98 25.58 9.27 -18.15
C SER A 98 25.67 9.75 -19.62
N PRO A 99 26.82 9.64 -20.27
CA PRO A 99 26.94 9.92 -21.70
C PRO A 99 26.10 8.95 -22.55
N PHE A 100 25.65 7.84 -21.98
CA PHE A 100 24.87 6.81 -22.66
C PHE A 100 23.37 6.92 -22.35
N ARG A 101 22.91 8.07 -21.81
CA ARG A 101 21.48 8.30 -21.44
C ARG A 101 20.54 8.02 -22.62
N ALA A 102 20.91 8.40 -23.82
CA ALA A 102 20.09 8.22 -25.04
C ALA A 102 19.90 6.73 -25.36
N GLU A 103 20.96 5.94 -25.25
CA GLU A 103 20.92 4.48 -25.48
C GLU A 103 20.11 3.78 -24.41
N PHE A 104 20.24 4.14 -23.12
CA PHE A 104 19.39 3.64 -22.06
C PHE A 104 17.92 3.99 -22.30
N ALA A 105 17.60 5.22 -22.69
CA ALA A 105 16.23 5.62 -22.98
C ALA A 105 15.65 4.85 -24.19
N ALA A 106 16.47 4.56 -25.20
CA ALA A 106 16.06 3.75 -26.36
C ALA A 106 15.77 2.28 -25.99
N GLU A 107 16.53 1.69 -25.07
CA GLU A 107 16.37 0.28 -24.67
C GLU A 107 15.29 0.11 -23.57
N PHE A 108 15.28 0.95 -22.53
CA PHE A 108 14.45 0.78 -21.32
C PHE A 108 13.30 1.79 -21.20
N GLY A 109 13.22 2.74 -22.12
CA GLY A 109 12.20 3.79 -22.11
C GLY A 109 12.63 5.07 -21.40
N ASP A 110 12.13 6.20 -21.86
CA ASP A 110 12.49 7.53 -21.34
C ASP A 110 11.85 7.82 -19.95
N LEU A 111 10.79 7.10 -19.58
CA LEU A 111 10.07 7.29 -18.33
C LEU A 111 10.98 7.10 -17.10
N MET A 112 11.98 6.20 -17.18
CA MET A 112 12.93 6.00 -16.08
C MET A 112 13.69 7.28 -15.73
N PHE A 113 14.06 8.09 -16.75
CA PHE A 113 14.77 9.36 -16.55
C PHE A 113 13.84 10.45 -16.04
N VAL A 114 12.60 10.51 -16.53
CA VAL A 114 11.58 11.43 -16.01
C VAL A 114 11.35 11.20 -14.51
N ASN A 115 11.22 9.93 -14.10
CA ASN A 115 11.06 9.56 -12.70
C ASN A 115 12.34 9.82 -11.88
N ALA A 116 13.51 9.58 -12.44
CA ALA A 116 14.80 9.89 -11.82
C ALA A 116 14.97 11.38 -11.52
N GLU A 117 14.59 12.25 -12.46
CA GLU A 117 14.60 13.71 -12.27
C GLU A 117 13.64 14.18 -11.16
N ILE A 118 12.51 13.49 -10.98
CA ILE A 118 11.58 13.74 -9.89
C ILE A 118 12.15 13.22 -8.56
N ALA A 119 12.70 12.02 -8.54
CA ALA A 119 13.26 11.41 -7.33
C ALA A 119 14.34 12.30 -6.70
N ARG A 120 15.16 12.99 -7.51
CA ARG A 120 16.16 13.96 -7.01
C ARG A 120 15.56 15.15 -6.25
N LYS A 121 14.29 15.43 -6.42
CA LYS A 121 13.57 16.52 -5.71
C LYS A 121 12.97 16.07 -4.39
N THR A 122 13.10 14.80 -4.03
CA THR A 122 12.43 14.22 -2.84
C THR A 122 13.36 14.01 -1.66
N PHE A 123 14.66 14.20 -1.83
CA PHE A 123 15.66 13.78 -0.84
C PHE A 123 16.79 14.79 -0.65
N SER A 124 17.27 14.87 0.59
CA SER A 124 18.56 15.39 1.02
C SER A 124 18.99 14.59 2.25
N PRO A 125 20.29 14.35 2.49
CA PRO A 125 20.76 13.68 3.71
C PRO A 125 20.25 14.34 5.01
N GLU A 126 19.92 15.62 4.97
CA GLU A 126 19.39 16.37 6.12
C GLU A 126 18.01 15.90 6.60
N ILE A 127 17.26 15.16 5.77
CA ILE A 127 15.91 14.65 6.14
C ILE A 127 15.90 13.17 6.50
N ILE A 128 17.03 12.47 6.49
CA ILE A 128 17.11 11.06 6.88
C ILE A 128 16.49 10.80 8.26
N PRO A 129 16.80 11.58 9.31
CA PRO A 129 16.18 11.36 10.62
C PRO A 129 14.65 11.50 10.60
N GLU A 130 14.12 12.45 9.83
CA GLU A 130 12.68 12.65 9.69
C GLU A 130 12.03 11.50 8.88
N MET A 131 12.70 10.97 7.87
CA MET A 131 12.21 9.81 7.12
C MET A 131 12.13 8.56 8.00
N GLN A 132 13.14 8.32 8.84
CA GLN A 132 13.14 7.24 9.82
C GLN A 132 11.99 7.40 10.82
N GLN A 133 11.82 8.60 11.35
CA GLN A 133 10.73 8.90 12.28
C GLN A 133 9.34 8.80 11.61
N GLU A 134 9.21 9.19 10.34
CA GLU A 134 7.97 9.01 9.56
C GLU A 134 7.59 7.53 9.47
N ASN A 135 8.57 6.67 9.16
CA ASN A 135 8.35 5.23 9.07
C ASN A 135 7.90 4.64 10.42
N GLU A 136 8.57 5.03 11.52
CA GLU A 136 8.19 4.59 12.87
C GLU A 136 6.76 5.02 13.24
N LEU A 137 6.39 6.28 13.01
CA LEU A 137 5.04 6.79 13.30
C LEU A 137 3.97 6.10 12.42
N THR A 138 4.28 5.80 11.18
CA THR A 138 3.39 5.06 10.28
C THR A 138 3.17 3.63 10.79
N GLN A 139 4.24 2.95 11.20
CA GLN A 139 4.16 1.62 11.81
C GLN A 139 3.35 1.63 13.13
N GLU A 140 3.52 2.65 13.96
CA GLU A 140 2.71 2.81 15.19
C GLU A 140 1.21 2.95 14.87
N TYR A 141 0.87 3.72 13.83
CA TYR A 141 -0.52 3.87 13.37
C TYR A 141 -1.12 2.54 12.90
N GLU A 142 -0.38 1.78 12.09
CA GLU A 142 -0.82 0.48 11.58
C GLU A 142 -1.02 -0.54 12.70
N LYS A 143 -0.10 -0.60 13.66
CA LYS A 143 -0.21 -1.43 14.85
C LYS A 143 -1.41 -1.04 15.73
N LEU A 144 -1.66 0.27 15.87
CA LEU A 144 -2.83 0.74 16.62
C LEU A 144 -4.12 0.21 15.99
N LEU A 145 -4.27 0.29 14.67
CA LEU A 145 -5.44 -0.26 13.96
C LEU A 145 -5.52 -1.79 14.10
N ALA A 146 -4.39 -2.50 13.92
CA ALA A 146 -4.32 -3.95 14.05
C ALA A 146 -4.65 -4.46 15.46
N SER A 147 -4.42 -3.63 16.48
CA SER A 147 -4.71 -3.95 17.89
C SER A 147 -6.20 -3.87 18.25
N ALA A 148 -7.08 -3.49 17.33
CA ALA A 148 -8.49 -3.27 17.63
C ALA A 148 -9.16 -4.55 18.13
N GLN A 149 -9.71 -4.47 19.34
CA GLN A 149 -10.52 -5.49 19.98
C GLN A 149 -11.86 -4.86 20.40
N ILE A 150 -12.89 -5.08 19.60
CA ILE A 150 -14.20 -4.44 19.74
C ILE A 150 -15.20 -5.44 20.30
N PRO A 151 -15.63 -5.30 21.56
CA PRO A 151 -16.68 -6.16 22.13
C PRO A 151 -18.02 -5.88 21.44
N PHE A 152 -18.64 -6.92 20.89
CA PHE A 152 -19.94 -6.83 20.26
C PHE A 152 -20.69 -8.16 20.35
N GLU A 153 -21.94 -8.17 20.79
CA GLU A 153 -22.80 -9.38 20.94
C GLU A 153 -22.10 -10.57 21.62
N GLY A 154 -21.35 -10.29 22.70
CA GLY A 154 -20.69 -11.34 23.51
C GLY A 154 -19.41 -11.92 22.90
N LYS A 155 -18.92 -11.35 21.80
CA LYS A 155 -17.63 -11.69 21.16
C LYS A 155 -16.75 -10.47 21.03
N VAL A 156 -15.50 -10.69 20.66
CA VAL A 156 -14.55 -9.62 20.33
C VAL A 156 -14.21 -9.70 18.85
N TYR A 157 -14.19 -8.56 18.20
CA TYR A 157 -13.95 -8.44 16.74
C TYR A 157 -12.84 -7.42 16.44
N THR A 158 -12.11 -7.67 15.38
CA THR A 158 -11.28 -6.64 14.75
C THR A 158 -12.16 -5.63 13.97
N LEU A 159 -11.58 -4.53 13.51
CA LEU A 159 -12.28 -3.55 12.66
C LEU A 159 -12.89 -4.21 11.42
N SER A 160 -12.13 -5.09 10.75
CA SER A 160 -12.60 -5.81 9.56
C SER A 160 -13.71 -6.80 9.87
N GLN A 161 -13.56 -7.60 10.92
CA GLN A 161 -14.54 -8.60 11.34
C GLN A 161 -15.88 -8.00 11.78
N LEU A 162 -15.91 -6.74 12.21
CA LEU A 162 -17.13 -6.03 12.59
C LEU A 162 -17.96 -5.57 11.36
N SER A 163 -17.34 -5.44 10.18
CA SER A 163 -17.97 -4.87 8.98
C SER A 163 -19.27 -5.54 8.53
N PRO A 164 -19.45 -6.87 8.60
CA PRO A 164 -20.71 -7.52 8.25
C PRO A 164 -21.93 -7.03 9.05
N PHE A 165 -21.73 -6.61 10.29
CA PHE A 165 -22.82 -6.09 11.13
C PHE A 165 -23.18 -4.64 10.76
N LYS A 166 -22.25 -3.89 10.18
CA LYS A 166 -22.44 -2.50 9.76
C LYS A 166 -23.26 -2.36 8.45
N THR A 167 -23.55 -3.47 7.78
CA THR A 167 -24.35 -3.52 6.54
C THR A 167 -25.51 -4.53 6.62
N CYS A 168 -25.87 -4.99 7.83
CA CYS A 168 -26.96 -5.91 8.04
C CYS A 168 -28.34 -5.20 7.94
N ALA A 169 -29.40 -6.00 7.73
CA ALA A 169 -30.78 -5.49 7.57
C ALA A 169 -31.34 -4.87 8.86
N ASP A 170 -30.92 -5.36 10.01
CA ASP A 170 -31.40 -4.93 11.33
C ASP A 170 -30.82 -3.55 11.67
N ASP A 171 -31.70 -2.55 11.74
CA ASP A 171 -31.34 -1.14 12.01
C ASP A 171 -30.69 -0.94 13.38
N GLU A 172 -31.19 -1.63 14.42
CA GLU A 172 -30.67 -1.49 15.77
C GLU A 172 -29.29 -2.14 15.90
N LYS A 173 -29.16 -3.34 15.38
CA LYS A 173 -27.90 -4.09 15.34
C LYS A 173 -26.85 -3.33 14.52
N ARG A 174 -27.22 -2.81 13.36
CA ARG A 174 -26.32 -2.03 12.51
C ARG A 174 -25.82 -0.77 13.22
N LEU A 175 -26.73 -0.01 13.85
CA LEU A 175 -26.37 1.17 14.63
C LEU A 175 -25.49 0.81 15.84
N ALA A 176 -25.78 -0.31 16.51
CA ALA A 176 -24.98 -0.78 17.64
C ALA A 176 -23.56 -1.15 17.21
N ALA A 177 -23.37 -1.80 16.06
CA ALA A 177 -22.05 -2.12 15.51
C ALA A 177 -21.24 -0.84 15.20
N TRP A 178 -21.85 0.14 14.55
CA TRP A 178 -21.23 1.46 14.29
C TRP A 178 -20.86 2.19 15.58
N LYS A 179 -21.69 2.11 16.62
CA LYS A 179 -21.40 2.71 17.93
C LYS A 179 -20.24 1.99 18.64
N ALA A 180 -20.18 0.67 18.54
CA ALA A 180 -19.09 -0.12 19.13
C ALA A 180 -17.75 0.24 18.50
N GLU A 181 -17.68 0.33 17.18
CA GLU A 181 -16.49 0.79 16.46
C GLU A 181 -16.15 2.24 16.81
N GLY A 182 -17.14 3.13 16.76
CA GLY A 182 -16.96 4.55 17.12
C GLY A 182 -16.48 4.76 18.55
N GLN A 183 -16.91 3.89 19.50
CA GLN A 183 -16.41 3.93 20.87
C GLN A 183 -14.94 3.52 20.94
N TRP A 184 -14.52 2.48 20.21
CA TRP A 184 -13.11 2.09 20.15
C TRP A 184 -12.22 3.23 19.61
N TYR A 185 -12.64 3.91 18.52
CA TYR A 185 -11.92 5.08 18.03
C TYR A 185 -11.87 6.21 19.04
N LYS A 186 -12.99 6.46 19.75
CA LYS A 186 -13.08 7.49 20.79
C LYS A 186 -12.13 7.19 21.96
N ASP A 187 -12.05 5.94 22.38
CA ASP A 187 -11.19 5.48 23.47
C ASP A 187 -9.69 5.62 23.11
N ASN A 188 -9.36 5.56 21.81
CA ASN A 188 -8.02 5.72 21.28
C ASN A 188 -7.77 7.09 20.64
N GLN A 189 -8.72 8.03 20.70
CA GLN A 189 -8.66 9.30 20.02
C GLN A 189 -7.36 10.07 20.31
N ALA A 190 -6.95 10.13 21.57
CA ALA A 190 -5.73 10.86 21.94
C ALA A 190 -4.48 10.31 21.25
N LYS A 191 -4.39 9.00 21.02
CA LYS A 191 -3.27 8.38 20.28
C LYS A 191 -3.33 8.72 18.79
N PHE A 192 -4.52 8.66 18.18
CA PHE A 192 -4.70 9.04 16.78
C PHE A 192 -4.36 10.50 16.56
N ASP A 193 -4.85 11.40 17.42
CA ASP A 193 -4.59 12.84 17.33
C ASP A 193 -3.09 13.13 17.48
N GLU A 194 -2.40 12.47 18.42
CA GLU A 194 -0.96 12.60 18.62
C GLU A 194 -0.17 12.13 17.40
N LEU A 195 -0.47 10.94 16.85
CA LEU A 195 0.20 10.39 15.68
C LEU A 195 -0.02 11.27 14.45
N TYR A 196 -1.24 11.72 14.23
CA TYR A 196 -1.57 12.61 13.12
C TYR A 196 -0.84 13.95 13.21
N ASP A 197 -0.85 14.59 14.37
CA ASP A 197 -0.17 15.87 14.61
C ASP A 197 1.35 15.73 14.40
N LYS A 198 1.96 14.66 14.93
CA LYS A 198 3.39 14.37 14.71
C LYS A 198 3.70 14.18 13.23
N LEU A 199 2.92 13.37 12.50
CA LEU A 199 3.15 13.13 11.08
C LEU A 199 2.98 14.40 10.24
N VAL A 200 1.97 15.22 10.51
CA VAL A 200 1.77 16.50 9.81
C VAL A 200 2.97 17.45 10.02
N LYS A 201 3.40 17.62 11.27
CA LYS A 201 4.54 18.50 11.60
C LYS A 201 5.84 17.99 11.00
N LEU A 202 6.06 16.68 11.07
CA LEU A 202 7.26 16.04 10.55
C LEU A 202 7.36 16.18 9.03
N ARG A 203 6.27 15.89 8.32
CA ARG A 203 6.19 16.02 6.87
C ARG A 203 6.34 17.47 6.41
N ASP A 204 5.73 18.41 7.11
CA ASP A 204 5.90 19.85 6.84
C ASP A 204 7.35 20.30 7.03
N ALA A 205 8.02 19.82 8.09
CA ALA A 205 9.43 20.08 8.34
C ALA A 205 10.33 19.51 7.24
N MET A 206 10.08 18.27 6.76
CA MET A 206 10.81 17.69 5.62
C MET A 206 10.66 18.55 4.36
N GLY A 207 9.43 18.97 4.04
CA GLY A 207 9.18 19.85 2.89
C GLY A 207 9.98 21.15 2.99
N LYS A 208 9.98 21.80 4.15
CA LYS A 208 10.72 23.04 4.40
C LYS A 208 12.23 22.87 4.34
N LYS A 209 12.78 21.77 4.89
CA LYS A 209 14.22 21.46 4.78
C LYS A 209 14.67 21.30 3.33
N LEU A 210 13.80 20.78 2.46
CA LEU A 210 14.06 20.65 1.02
C LEU A 210 13.79 21.94 0.22
N GLY A 211 13.48 23.06 0.90
CA GLY A 211 13.27 24.37 0.27
C GLY A 211 11.86 24.60 -0.27
N TYR A 212 10.89 23.75 0.05
CA TYR A 212 9.48 23.94 -0.30
C TYR A 212 8.73 24.74 0.77
N GLU A 213 7.59 25.33 0.42
CA GLU A 213 6.72 26.03 1.40
C GLU A 213 6.19 25.11 2.50
N GLY A 214 6.04 23.80 2.19
CA GLY A 214 5.56 22.75 3.08
C GLY A 214 5.54 21.40 2.38
N TYR A 215 4.78 20.44 2.93
CA TYR A 215 4.80 19.06 2.44
C TYR A 215 4.13 18.86 1.07
N THR A 216 3.16 19.68 0.66
CA THR A 216 2.32 19.40 -0.52
C THR A 216 3.16 19.16 -1.78
N THR A 217 4.14 20.01 -2.07
CA THR A 217 5.01 19.87 -3.25
C THR A 217 5.88 18.60 -3.15
N LEU A 218 6.49 18.38 -1.99
CA LEU A 218 7.27 17.17 -1.74
C LEU A 218 6.40 15.91 -1.89
N GLY A 219 5.18 15.92 -1.39
CA GLY A 219 4.23 14.82 -1.50
C GLY A 219 3.87 14.49 -2.95
N TYR A 220 3.71 15.49 -3.82
CA TYR A 220 3.49 15.27 -5.26
C TYR A 220 4.70 14.59 -5.91
N TYR A 221 5.92 15.01 -5.58
CA TYR A 221 7.13 14.35 -6.10
C TYR A 221 7.29 12.93 -5.53
N ARG A 222 7.09 12.71 -4.25
CA ARG A 222 7.16 11.38 -3.61
C ARG A 222 6.12 10.40 -4.17
N MET A 223 4.98 10.88 -4.66
CA MET A 223 3.99 10.08 -5.38
C MET A 223 4.31 9.92 -6.88
N CYS A 224 5.50 10.33 -7.32
CA CYS A 224 5.96 10.22 -8.70
C CYS A 224 4.98 10.80 -9.74
N ARG A 225 4.31 11.92 -9.42
CA ARG A 225 3.36 12.59 -10.30
C ARG A 225 4.11 13.35 -11.38
N ASN A 226 4.37 12.68 -12.50
CA ASN A 226 5.23 13.13 -13.59
C ASN A 226 4.50 13.73 -14.78
N CYS A 227 3.18 13.52 -14.92
CA CYS A 227 2.39 13.91 -16.09
C CYS A 227 1.23 14.88 -15.79
N TYR A 228 1.05 15.29 -14.53
CA TYR A 228 0.05 16.28 -14.13
C TYR A 228 0.50 17.07 -12.90
N THR A 229 -0.05 18.26 -12.74
CA THR A 229 0.30 19.22 -11.69
C THR A 229 -0.80 19.33 -10.64
N LYS A 230 -0.52 20.07 -9.56
CA LYS A 230 -1.51 20.45 -8.54
C LYS A 230 -2.70 21.19 -9.17
N GLU A 231 -2.44 22.07 -10.10
CA GLU A 231 -3.45 22.87 -10.82
C GLU A 231 -4.36 22.00 -11.69
N ASP A 232 -3.83 20.91 -12.28
CA ASP A 232 -4.64 19.93 -13.00
C ASP A 232 -5.55 19.14 -12.06
N VAL A 233 -5.05 18.78 -10.87
CA VAL A 233 -5.86 18.14 -9.83
C VAL A 233 -6.95 19.10 -9.31
N GLU A 234 -6.68 20.40 -9.19
CA GLU A 234 -7.70 21.40 -8.82
C GLU A 234 -8.81 21.50 -9.87
N LYS A 235 -8.47 21.50 -11.17
CA LYS A 235 -9.45 21.44 -12.27
C LYS A 235 -10.29 20.17 -12.21
N PHE A 236 -9.63 19.00 -11.96
CA PHE A 236 -10.33 17.74 -11.82
C PHE A 236 -11.31 17.76 -10.64
N ARG A 237 -10.90 18.24 -9.46
CA ARG A 237 -11.78 18.37 -8.30
C ARG A 237 -12.97 19.32 -8.58
N ALA A 238 -12.73 20.43 -9.25
CA ALA A 238 -13.81 21.34 -9.66
C ALA A 238 -14.80 20.65 -10.61
N ALA A 239 -14.32 19.83 -11.53
CA ALA A 239 -15.17 19.04 -12.42
C ALA A 239 -15.97 17.98 -11.65
N VAL A 240 -15.36 17.29 -10.67
CA VAL A 240 -16.07 16.34 -9.78
C VAL A 240 -17.20 17.04 -9.03
N VAL A 241 -16.92 18.19 -8.39
CA VAL A 241 -17.95 18.97 -7.67
C VAL A 241 -19.08 19.40 -8.60
N LYS A 242 -18.75 19.85 -9.79
CA LYS A 242 -19.73 20.37 -10.75
C LYS A 242 -20.59 19.28 -11.40
N TYR A 243 -20.00 18.15 -11.76
CA TYR A 243 -20.66 17.14 -12.60
C TYR A 243 -21.00 15.86 -11.86
N LEU A 244 -20.11 15.36 -10.99
CA LEU A 244 -20.30 14.06 -10.34
C LEU A 244 -21.13 14.19 -9.05
N VAL A 245 -20.86 15.19 -8.21
CA VAL A 245 -21.58 15.37 -6.93
C VAL A 245 -23.10 15.49 -7.11
N PRO A 246 -23.65 16.24 -8.11
CA PRO A 246 -25.09 16.29 -8.34
C PRO A 246 -25.69 14.94 -8.78
N VAL A 247 -24.91 14.09 -9.44
CA VAL A 247 -25.34 12.72 -9.82
C VAL A 247 -25.34 11.84 -8.58
N ALA A 248 -24.28 11.89 -7.78
CA ALA A 248 -24.18 11.14 -6.51
C ALA A 248 -25.33 11.52 -5.55
N ASP A 249 -25.67 12.81 -5.43
CA ASP A 249 -26.81 13.27 -4.62
C ASP A 249 -28.12 12.60 -5.06
N LYS A 250 -28.38 12.50 -6.37
CA LYS A 250 -29.56 11.78 -6.90
C LYS A 250 -29.55 10.31 -6.54
N VAL A 251 -28.39 9.64 -6.69
CA VAL A 251 -28.22 8.23 -6.35
C VAL A 251 -28.51 7.99 -4.87
N TYR A 252 -27.96 8.83 -3.97
CA TYR A 252 -28.21 8.71 -2.53
C TYR A 252 -29.66 9.02 -2.14
N ARG A 253 -30.34 9.94 -2.82
CA ARG A 253 -31.79 10.18 -2.61
C ARG A 253 -32.62 8.97 -3.01
N GLU A 254 -32.33 8.34 -4.13
CA GLU A 254 -33.02 7.11 -4.53
C GLU A 254 -32.69 5.94 -3.62
N GLN A 255 -31.47 5.85 -3.12
CA GLN A 255 -31.09 4.85 -2.10
C GLN A 255 -31.90 5.07 -0.80
N ALA A 256 -31.95 6.28 -0.27
CA ALA A 256 -32.76 6.62 0.91
C ALA A 256 -34.23 6.24 0.72
N LYS A 257 -34.81 6.58 -0.44
CA LYS A 257 -36.20 6.22 -0.80
C LYS A 257 -36.40 4.69 -0.85
N ARG A 258 -35.48 3.95 -1.50
CA ARG A 258 -35.52 2.48 -1.56
C ARG A 258 -35.44 1.86 -0.17
N LEU A 259 -34.63 2.42 0.71
CA LEU A 259 -34.49 1.97 2.10
C LEU A 259 -35.65 2.40 3.02
N GLY A 260 -36.49 3.37 2.59
CA GLY A 260 -37.53 3.99 3.42
C GLY A 260 -36.96 4.90 4.52
N LYS A 261 -35.82 5.51 4.25
CA LYS A 261 -35.09 6.43 5.14
C LYS A 261 -35.29 7.88 4.71
N SER A 262 -35.09 8.80 5.64
CA SER A 262 -34.98 10.23 5.30
C SER A 262 -33.66 10.54 4.61
N TYR A 263 -33.62 11.59 3.80
CA TYR A 263 -32.38 12.11 3.24
C TYR A 263 -32.07 13.48 3.86
N PRO A 264 -30.81 13.78 4.24
CA PRO A 264 -29.67 12.89 4.21
C PRO A 264 -29.80 11.71 5.19
N MET A 265 -29.27 10.55 4.80
CA MET A 265 -29.28 9.36 5.65
C MET A 265 -28.32 9.52 6.84
N SER A 266 -28.56 8.74 7.91
CA SER A 266 -27.61 8.65 9.01
C SER A 266 -26.31 8.00 8.55
N PHE A 267 -25.20 8.26 9.25
CA PHE A 267 -23.91 7.63 8.96
C PHE A 267 -24.03 6.09 8.98
N ALA A 268 -24.81 5.53 9.91
CA ALA A 268 -25.00 4.09 10.02
C ALA A 268 -25.81 3.47 8.86
N ASP A 269 -26.62 4.26 8.17
CA ASP A 269 -27.44 3.79 7.05
C ASP A 269 -26.80 4.03 5.68
N ASN A 270 -25.78 4.88 5.62
CA ASN A 270 -25.22 5.35 4.36
C ASN A 270 -24.60 4.25 3.50
N ALA A 271 -24.02 3.22 4.13
CA ALA A 271 -23.44 2.07 3.45
C ALA A 271 -24.46 0.94 3.15
N LEU A 272 -25.74 1.09 3.58
CA LEU A 272 -26.75 0.08 3.35
C LEU A 272 -27.38 0.24 1.96
N GLU A 273 -27.34 -0.80 1.13
CA GLU A 273 -27.88 -0.76 -0.24
C GLU A 273 -29.33 -1.24 -0.34
N PHE A 274 -29.69 -2.26 0.43
CA PHE A 274 -31.00 -2.89 0.38
C PHE A 274 -31.59 -3.09 1.80
N ARG A 275 -32.93 -3.09 1.87
CA ARG A 275 -33.64 -3.34 3.14
C ARG A 275 -33.35 -4.71 3.75
N SER A 276 -33.00 -5.69 2.91
CA SER A 276 -32.59 -7.04 3.30
C SER A 276 -31.14 -7.14 3.80
N GLY A 277 -30.42 -6.03 3.85
CA GLY A 277 -28.98 -5.99 4.03
C GLY A 277 -28.23 -6.00 2.69
N ASN A 278 -26.93 -5.70 2.73
CA ASN A 278 -26.11 -5.74 1.52
C ASN A 278 -25.91 -7.19 1.04
N PRO A 279 -25.63 -7.39 -0.27
CA PRO A 279 -25.25 -8.70 -0.79
C PRO A 279 -24.07 -9.28 -0.01
N ARG A 280 -24.05 -10.60 0.11
CA ARG A 280 -22.94 -11.32 0.71
C ARG A 280 -22.55 -12.47 -0.21
N PRO A 281 -21.25 -12.79 -0.31
CA PRO A 281 -20.82 -13.98 -1.00
C PRO A 281 -21.44 -15.22 -0.34
N VAL A 282 -21.75 -16.23 -1.13
CA VAL A 282 -22.18 -17.53 -0.64
C VAL A 282 -20.98 -18.44 -0.57
N GLY A 283 -20.74 -19.00 0.62
CA GLY A 283 -19.65 -19.95 0.85
C GLY A 283 -18.54 -19.41 1.76
N THR A 284 -17.53 -20.24 1.93
CA THR A 284 -16.30 -19.97 2.68
C THR A 284 -15.31 -19.14 1.86
N PRO A 285 -14.27 -18.56 2.47
CA PRO A 285 -13.17 -17.92 1.73
C PRO A 285 -12.57 -18.81 0.64
N ASP A 286 -12.37 -20.10 0.91
CA ASP A 286 -11.86 -21.06 -0.09
C ASP A 286 -12.81 -21.23 -1.27
N GLU A 287 -14.13 -21.23 -1.03
CA GLU A 287 -15.12 -21.29 -2.08
C GLU A 287 -15.18 -19.99 -2.91
N ILE A 288 -14.96 -18.83 -2.27
CA ILE A 288 -14.80 -17.54 -2.97
C ILE A 288 -13.59 -17.58 -3.89
N LEU A 289 -12.45 -18.05 -3.42
CA LEU A 289 -11.23 -18.22 -4.22
C LEU A 289 -11.44 -19.23 -5.36
N ALA A 290 -12.15 -20.33 -5.12
CA ALA A 290 -12.49 -21.29 -6.15
C ALA A 290 -13.40 -20.69 -7.24
N GLN A 291 -14.33 -19.80 -6.89
CA GLN A 291 -15.10 -19.03 -7.87
C GLN A 291 -14.22 -18.03 -8.62
N GLY A 292 -13.28 -17.36 -7.94
CA GLY A 292 -12.25 -16.53 -8.57
C GLY A 292 -11.49 -17.33 -9.65
N MET A 293 -11.03 -18.55 -9.33
CA MET A 293 -10.38 -19.44 -10.28
C MET A 293 -11.24 -19.70 -11.52
N LYS A 294 -12.56 -19.84 -11.34
CA LYS A 294 -13.50 -20.00 -12.46
C LYS A 294 -13.58 -18.74 -13.31
N PHE A 295 -13.72 -17.54 -12.68
CA PHE A 295 -13.78 -16.27 -13.41
C PHE A 295 -12.55 -16.06 -14.27
N TYR A 296 -11.36 -16.23 -13.70
CA TYR A 296 -10.10 -16.08 -14.44
C TYR A 296 -9.88 -17.14 -15.50
N SER A 297 -10.42 -18.36 -15.30
CA SER A 297 -10.38 -19.42 -16.32
C SER A 297 -11.30 -19.14 -17.52
N GLU A 298 -12.41 -18.44 -17.30
CA GLU A 298 -13.35 -18.04 -18.37
C GLU A 298 -12.87 -16.78 -19.10
N LEU A 299 -12.02 -15.96 -18.47
CA LEU A 299 -11.52 -14.72 -19.03
C LEU A 299 -10.44 -14.98 -20.10
N SER A 300 -9.37 -15.70 -19.76
CA SER A 300 -8.35 -16.15 -20.71
C SER A 300 -7.50 -17.31 -20.16
N PRO A 301 -6.76 -18.05 -21.04
CA PRO A 301 -5.78 -19.04 -20.58
C PRO A 301 -4.68 -18.45 -19.70
N GLU A 302 -4.22 -17.24 -20.00
CA GLU A 302 -3.15 -16.54 -19.29
C GLU A 302 -3.59 -16.17 -17.87
N THR A 303 -4.77 -15.59 -17.70
CA THR A 303 -5.31 -15.23 -16.38
C THR A 303 -5.62 -16.48 -15.55
N LYS A 304 -6.04 -17.58 -16.20
CA LYS A 304 -6.19 -18.88 -15.54
C LYS A 304 -4.88 -19.39 -14.97
N GLU A 305 -3.81 -19.38 -15.76
CA GLU A 305 -2.48 -19.86 -15.33
C GLU A 305 -1.94 -18.97 -14.22
N PHE A 306 -2.09 -17.66 -14.36
CA PHE A 306 -1.70 -16.68 -13.36
C PHE A 306 -2.38 -16.94 -12.01
N PHE A 307 -3.70 -16.96 -11.97
CA PHE A 307 -4.45 -17.15 -10.72
C PHE A 307 -4.24 -18.53 -10.11
N LYS A 308 -4.11 -19.57 -10.97
CA LYS A 308 -3.73 -20.91 -10.53
C LYS A 308 -2.37 -20.90 -9.84
N THR A 309 -1.37 -20.21 -10.39
CA THR A 309 -0.03 -20.07 -9.80
C THR A 309 -0.10 -19.43 -8.43
N MET A 310 -0.95 -18.42 -8.26
CA MET A 310 -1.15 -17.78 -6.95
C MET A 310 -1.71 -18.73 -5.91
N LEU A 311 -2.74 -19.51 -6.25
CA LEU A 311 -3.36 -20.47 -5.34
C LEU A 311 -2.40 -21.63 -4.99
N ASP A 312 -1.76 -22.22 -5.99
CA ASP A 312 -0.86 -23.37 -5.80
C ASP A 312 0.38 -23.02 -4.96
N ASN A 313 0.82 -21.77 -5.00
CA ASN A 313 2.01 -21.29 -4.30
C ASN A 313 1.72 -20.46 -3.04
N GLU A 314 0.50 -20.47 -2.53
CA GLU A 314 0.11 -19.76 -1.29
C GLU A 314 0.44 -18.26 -1.36
N LEU A 315 0.25 -17.63 -2.54
CA LEU A 315 0.58 -16.22 -2.79
C LEU A 315 -0.57 -15.26 -2.39
N LEU A 316 -1.42 -15.72 -1.46
CA LEU A 316 -2.53 -14.94 -0.92
C LEU A 316 -2.63 -15.21 0.59
N ASP A 317 -2.74 -14.15 1.38
CA ASP A 317 -3.20 -14.22 2.77
C ASP A 317 -4.45 -13.34 2.90
N VAL A 318 -5.63 -13.96 2.88
CA VAL A 318 -6.90 -13.26 2.75
C VAL A 318 -7.76 -13.26 4.02
N LEU A 319 -7.46 -14.10 5.02
CA LEU A 319 -8.31 -14.20 6.21
C LEU A 319 -8.07 -13.05 7.17
N SER A 320 -9.15 -12.51 7.72
CA SER A 320 -9.08 -11.53 8.81
C SER A 320 -8.83 -12.23 10.13
N THR A 321 -7.67 -11.96 10.73
CA THR A 321 -7.23 -12.53 12.01
C THR A 321 -6.84 -11.44 13.01
N GLU A 322 -6.79 -11.78 14.29
CA GLU A 322 -6.32 -10.88 15.34
C GLU A 322 -4.84 -10.56 15.18
N GLY A 323 -4.47 -9.29 15.30
CA GLY A 323 -3.09 -8.81 15.12
C GLY A 323 -2.66 -8.62 13.67
N LYS A 324 -3.52 -8.97 12.71
CA LYS A 324 -3.26 -8.72 11.28
C LYS A 324 -3.46 -7.24 10.96
N GLN A 325 -2.58 -6.68 10.12
CA GLN A 325 -2.70 -5.31 9.63
C GLN A 325 -4.05 -5.09 8.93
N ALA A 326 -4.67 -3.94 9.15
CA ALA A 326 -5.93 -3.59 8.49
C ALA A 326 -5.71 -3.20 7.02
N GLY A 327 -6.75 -3.41 6.20
CA GLY A 327 -6.70 -3.08 4.76
C GLY A 327 -6.33 -4.27 3.88
N GLY A 328 -5.86 -3.97 2.68
CA GLY A 328 -5.41 -4.94 1.69
C GLY A 328 -4.44 -4.28 0.71
N TYR A 329 -3.61 -5.09 0.06
CA TYR A 329 -2.68 -4.66 -0.99
C TYR A 329 -2.24 -5.84 -1.85
N CYS A 330 -1.79 -5.52 -3.06
CA CYS A 330 -0.99 -6.42 -3.88
C CYS A 330 0.45 -5.90 -3.93
N THR A 331 1.42 -6.80 -3.87
CA THR A 331 2.85 -6.50 -3.99
C THR A 331 3.56 -7.55 -4.82
N SER A 332 4.84 -7.31 -5.15
CA SER A 332 5.65 -8.24 -5.95
C SER A 332 6.84 -8.76 -5.15
N ILE A 333 7.12 -10.05 -5.26
CA ILE A 333 8.30 -10.70 -4.69
C ILE A 333 9.28 -10.92 -5.84
N MET A 334 10.19 -9.98 -6.03
CA MET A 334 10.93 -9.78 -7.27
C MET A 334 11.84 -10.95 -7.65
N ASP A 335 12.57 -11.57 -6.71
CA ASP A 335 13.46 -12.71 -7.01
C ASP A 335 12.69 -13.96 -7.45
N TYR A 336 11.46 -14.08 -7.02
CA TYR A 336 10.59 -15.21 -7.35
C TYR A 336 9.68 -14.92 -8.54
N GLU A 337 9.66 -13.66 -9.03
CA GLU A 337 8.84 -13.18 -10.16
C GLU A 337 7.34 -13.48 -9.97
N VAL A 338 6.86 -13.32 -8.73
CA VAL A 338 5.46 -13.58 -8.36
C VAL A 338 4.86 -12.39 -7.60
N PRO A 339 3.53 -12.17 -7.72
CA PRO A 339 2.82 -11.24 -6.86
C PRO A 339 2.46 -11.89 -5.53
N PHE A 340 2.01 -11.07 -4.57
CA PHE A 340 1.40 -11.52 -3.32
C PHE A 340 0.21 -10.62 -2.99
N ILE A 341 -0.94 -11.22 -2.66
CA ILE A 341 -2.15 -10.51 -2.23
C ILE A 341 -2.33 -10.67 -0.72
N PHE A 342 -2.41 -9.53 -0.05
CA PHE A 342 -2.79 -9.42 1.35
C PHE A 342 -4.19 -8.82 1.44
N ALA A 343 -5.10 -9.44 2.21
CA ALA A 343 -6.47 -8.96 2.38
C ALA A 343 -7.05 -9.34 3.75
N ASN A 344 -8.25 -8.89 4.03
CA ASN A 344 -8.97 -9.13 5.28
C ASN A 344 -10.42 -9.55 5.00
N PHE A 345 -10.63 -10.75 4.45
CA PHE A 345 -11.96 -11.29 4.18
C PHE A 345 -12.79 -11.37 5.44
N ASN A 346 -14.02 -10.93 5.34
CA ASN A 346 -14.93 -10.80 6.47
C ASN A 346 -16.38 -11.25 6.18
N GLY A 347 -16.64 -11.85 5.02
CA GLY A 347 -17.96 -12.33 4.60
C GLY A 347 -18.86 -11.25 4.01
N THR A 348 -18.29 -10.14 3.55
CA THR A 348 -19.02 -9.10 2.81
C THR A 348 -18.77 -9.20 1.31
N GLN A 349 -19.56 -8.48 0.51
CA GLN A 349 -19.34 -8.33 -0.94
C GLN A 349 -17.91 -7.88 -1.26
N HIS A 350 -17.28 -7.12 -0.37
CA HIS A 350 -15.92 -6.63 -0.55
C HIS A 350 -14.89 -7.76 -0.74
N ASP A 351 -15.11 -8.94 -0.18
CA ASP A 351 -14.21 -10.09 -0.37
C ASP A 351 -14.13 -10.50 -1.85
N VAL A 352 -15.27 -10.44 -2.58
CA VAL A 352 -15.31 -10.72 -4.02
C VAL A 352 -14.67 -9.58 -4.82
N GLU A 353 -14.92 -8.33 -4.41
CA GLU A 353 -14.32 -7.15 -5.04
C GLU A 353 -12.79 -7.19 -4.93
N VAL A 354 -12.24 -7.57 -3.77
CA VAL A 354 -10.80 -7.72 -3.54
C VAL A 354 -10.20 -8.78 -4.48
N VAL A 355 -10.82 -9.97 -4.59
CA VAL A 355 -10.32 -11.02 -5.51
C VAL A 355 -10.24 -10.51 -6.94
N THR A 356 -11.24 -9.74 -7.39
CA THR A 356 -11.29 -9.25 -8.78
C THR A 356 -10.47 -7.97 -9.01
N HIS A 357 -10.08 -7.26 -7.95
CA HIS A 357 -9.29 -6.04 -8.04
C HIS A 357 -7.79 -6.31 -7.91
N GLU A 358 -7.39 -7.16 -6.97
CA GLU A 358 -5.98 -7.39 -6.63
C GLU A 358 -5.33 -8.47 -7.51
N ALA A 359 -6.10 -9.40 -8.03
CA ALA A 359 -5.62 -10.42 -8.97
C ALA A 359 -5.85 -10.00 -10.42
#